data_9c7b0bb09fb22998defe6c0a1156f0ed
#
_entry.id   9c7b0bb09fb22998defe6c0a1156f0ed
#
_cell.length_a   1.000
_cell.length_b   1.000
_cell.length_c   1.000
_cell.angle_alpha   90.00
_cell.angle_beta   90.00
_cell.angle_gamma   90.00
#
_symmetry.space_group_name_H-M   'P 1'
#
loop_
_entity.id
_entity.type
_entity.pdbx_description
1 polymer ?
#
loop_
_entity_poly.entity_id
_entity_poly.type
_entity_poly.pdbx_seq_one_letter_code
_entity_poly.pdbx_strand_id
1 'polypeptide(L)'
;MSTVLVVEDSRSQRECISHQLRCSGLNVIQASDGVEALDKIERNYPDLVLLDIVMPQMDGCHVCRLIKANPETRNIPVVFLTGKGQRLALFSRAIDRAEAYVSKPWQPRELLATIKKVLLNANIKFDRASADAWTEYGMLNLSTIELYQSSAEAWTKYSAQIIKLYDTSLAAFEQALAIQPTHSNANKYRNKVQKIRTISLKKLQKNQPCKVCNYYYGKDGINCAVHPAGRPQELCRDWKFN
;
A
#
# COMPACT_ATOMS: atom_id res chain seq x y z
N MET A 1 -0.39 -18.75 16.08
CA MET A 1 0.17 -19.21 14.78
C MET A 1 0.48 -17.95 14.01
N SER A 2 1.75 -17.73 13.61
CA SER A 2 2.14 -16.46 13.00
C SER A 2 1.64 -16.35 11.57
N THR A 3 1.22 -15.13 11.19
CA THR A 3 0.68 -14.79 9.87
C THR A 3 1.73 -14.05 9.06
N VAL A 4 2.06 -14.57 7.88
CA VAL A 4 3.03 -13.97 6.95
C VAL A 4 2.29 -13.45 5.71
N LEU A 5 2.48 -12.18 5.37
CA LEU A 5 2.04 -11.63 4.10
C LEU A 5 3.15 -11.84 3.06
N VAL A 6 2.82 -12.56 1.98
CA VAL A 6 3.71 -12.80 0.83
C VAL A 6 3.32 -11.85 -0.29
N VAL A 7 4.25 -10.96 -0.67
CA VAL A 7 4.07 -9.96 -1.73
C VAL A 7 5.02 -10.28 -2.88
N GLU A 8 4.47 -10.71 -4.00
CA GLU A 8 5.22 -11.17 -5.18
C GLU A 8 4.30 -11.04 -6.40
N ASP A 9 4.74 -10.40 -7.47
CA ASP A 9 3.94 -10.18 -8.67
C ASP A 9 3.76 -11.46 -9.49
N SER A 10 4.78 -12.32 -9.54
CA SER A 10 4.71 -13.62 -10.21
C SER A 10 3.80 -14.58 -9.45
N ARG A 11 2.65 -14.93 -10.04
CA ARG A 11 1.69 -15.87 -9.44
C ARG A 11 2.33 -17.21 -9.08
N SER A 12 3.18 -17.76 -9.95
CA SER A 12 3.81 -19.06 -9.71
C SER A 12 4.80 -19.01 -8.54
N GLN A 13 5.60 -17.93 -8.43
CA GLN A 13 6.52 -17.76 -7.31
C GLN A 13 5.74 -17.53 -6.01
N ARG A 14 4.72 -16.67 -6.03
CA ARG A 14 3.86 -16.37 -4.87
C ARG A 14 3.20 -17.64 -4.32
N GLU A 15 2.64 -18.49 -5.21
CA GLU A 15 2.03 -19.76 -4.79
C GLU A 15 3.07 -20.74 -4.24
N CYS A 16 4.25 -20.85 -4.86
CA CYS A 16 5.33 -21.72 -4.40
C CYS A 16 5.78 -21.35 -2.99
N ILE A 17 6.04 -20.06 -2.75
CA ILE A 17 6.41 -19.53 -1.42
C ILE A 17 5.30 -19.82 -0.41
N SER A 18 4.07 -19.49 -0.76
CA SER A 18 2.91 -19.64 0.12
C SER A 18 2.70 -21.08 0.53
N HIS A 19 2.86 -22.03 -0.40
CA HIS A 19 2.79 -23.45 -0.12
C HIS A 19 3.87 -23.89 0.87
N GLN A 20 5.14 -23.51 0.65
CA GLN A 20 6.25 -23.82 1.55
C GLN A 20 6.00 -23.32 2.98
N LEU A 21 5.49 -22.09 3.11
CA LEU A 21 5.22 -21.49 4.42
C LEU A 21 4.05 -22.18 5.14
N ARG A 22 2.96 -22.49 4.42
CA ARG A 22 1.81 -23.24 4.98
C ARG A 22 2.21 -24.63 5.44
N CYS A 23 3.01 -25.37 4.64
CA CYS A 23 3.56 -26.67 5.05
C CYS A 23 4.44 -26.61 6.31
N SER A 24 4.94 -25.40 6.64
CA SER A 24 5.77 -25.18 7.83
C SER A 24 4.97 -24.66 9.04
N GLY A 25 3.63 -24.67 8.96
CA GLY A 25 2.75 -24.29 10.05
C GLY A 25 2.53 -22.77 10.18
N LEU A 26 2.76 -21.97 9.13
CA LEU A 26 2.48 -20.54 9.13
C LEU A 26 1.16 -20.25 8.42
N ASN A 27 0.42 -19.24 8.89
CA ASN A 27 -0.68 -18.67 8.14
C ASN A 27 -0.13 -17.76 7.04
N VAL A 28 -0.73 -17.80 5.85
CA VAL A 28 -0.23 -17.02 4.70
C VAL A 28 -1.35 -16.23 4.07
N ILE A 29 -1.12 -14.92 3.99
CA ILE A 29 -1.86 -13.97 3.17
C ILE A 29 -1.00 -13.68 1.93
N GLN A 30 -1.62 -13.49 0.77
CA GLN A 30 -0.92 -13.21 -0.48
C GLN A 30 -1.29 -11.84 -1.00
N ALA A 31 -0.35 -11.14 -1.65
CA ALA A 31 -0.60 -9.93 -2.43
C ALA A 31 0.20 -9.99 -3.73
N SER A 32 -0.39 -9.49 -4.81
CA SER A 32 0.19 -9.51 -6.16
C SER A 32 0.95 -8.23 -6.52
N ASP A 33 0.78 -7.19 -5.73
CA ASP A 33 1.42 -5.90 -5.93
C ASP A 33 1.49 -5.10 -4.62
N GLY A 34 2.19 -3.96 -4.67
CA GLY A 34 2.43 -3.13 -3.49
C GLY A 34 1.17 -2.48 -2.92
N VAL A 35 0.17 -2.20 -3.76
CA VAL A 35 -1.09 -1.56 -3.32
C VAL A 35 -1.95 -2.57 -2.56
N GLU A 36 -2.11 -3.76 -3.13
CA GLU A 36 -2.81 -4.87 -2.48
C GLU A 36 -2.12 -5.25 -1.16
N ALA A 37 -0.77 -5.19 -1.12
CA ALA A 37 0.00 -5.44 0.08
C ALA A 37 -0.34 -4.45 1.20
N LEU A 38 -0.34 -3.14 0.91
CA LEU A 38 -0.65 -2.11 1.91
C LEU A 38 -2.09 -2.23 2.44
N ASP A 39 -3.07 -2.50 1.57
CA ASP A 39 -4.46 -2.75 1.98
C ASP A 39 -4.57 -3.96 2.91
N LYS A 40 -3.88 -5.06 2.59
CA LYS A 40 -3.87 -6.27 3.42
C LYS A 40 -3.13 -6.09 4.74
N ILE A 41 -2.08 -5.28 4.77
CA ILE A 41 -1.37 -4.94 6.02
C ILE A 41 -2.31 -4.19 6.97
N GLU A 42 -3.02 -3.18 6.48
CA GLU A 42 -3.97 -2.41 7.29
C GLU A 42 -5.14 -3.24 7.84
N ARG A 43 -5.61 -4.23 7.07
CA ARG A 43 -6.76 -5.06 7.49
C ARG A 43 -6.39 -6.22 8.38
N ASN A 44 -5.20 -6.81 8.20
CA ASN A 44 -4.86 -8.09 8.82
C ASN A 44 -3.73 -8.01 9.83
N TYR A 45 -2.95 -6.93 9.86
CA TYR A 45 -1.80 -6.74 10.75
C TYR A 45 -0.91 -8.00 10.80
N PRO A 46 -0.28 -8.42 9.68
CA PRO A 46 0.53 -9.64 9.66
C PRO A 46 1.73 -9.52 10.59
N ASP A 47 2.18 -10.67 11.13
CA ASP A 47 3.37 -10.73 12.00
C ASP A 47 4.68 -10.51 11.22
N LEU A 48 4.67 -10.66 9.89
CA LEU A 48 5.82 -10.45 9.01
C LEU A 48 5.35 -10.22 7.57
N VAL A 49 6.06 -9.34 6.85
CA VAL A 49 5.90 -9.16 5.41
C VAL A 49 7.10 -9.72 4.67
N LEU A 50 6.89 -10.69 3.79
CA LEU A 50 7.86 -11.20 2.85
C LEU A 50 7.62 -10.50 1.51
N LEU A 51 8.58 -9.71 1.03
CA LEU A 51 8.37 -8.69 0.01
C LEU A 51 9.38 -8.78 -1.13
N ASP A 52 8.90 -9.02 -2.35
CA ASP A 52 9.77 -8.87 -3.53
C ASP A 52 10.15 -7.41 -3.74
N ILE A 53 11.40 -7.18 -4.11
CA ILE A 53 11.90 -5.84 -4.41
C ILE A 53 11.39 -5.36 -5.76
N VAL A 54 11.42 -6.22 -6.78
CA VAL A 54 11.09 -5.82 -8.15
C VAL A 54 9.67 -6.22 -8.48
N MET A 55 8.81 -5.23 -8.42
CA MET A 55 7.40 -5.36 -8.81
C MET A 55 7.01 -4.18 -9.71
N PRO A 56 6.07 -4.38 -10.63
CA PRO A 56 5.59 -3.29 -11.49
C PRO A 56 4.89 -2.21 -10.65
N GLN A 57 5.02 -0.95 -11.06
CA GLN A 57 4.36 0.25 -10.54
C GLN A 57 4.85 0.70 -9.15
N MET A 58 4.78 -0.14 -8.13
CA MET A 58 5.28 0.15 -6.80
C MET A 58 6.28 -0.93 -6.40
N ASP A 59 7.57 -0.59 -6.39
CA ASP A 59 8.62 -1.51 -5.96
C ASP A 59 8.53 -1.83 -4.46
N GLY A 60 9.12 -2.96 -4.06
CA GLY A 60 9.09 -3.39 -2.66
C GLY A 60 9.78 -2.41 -1.71
N CYS A 61 10.78 -1.66 -2.18
CA CYS A 61 11.45 -0.66 -1.37
C CYS A 61 10.51 0.50 -1.02
N HIS A 62 9.62 0.87 -1.94
CA HIS A 62 8.60 1.88 -1.69
C HIS A 62 7.56 1.37 -0.69
N VAL A 63 7.07 0.14 -0.86
CA VAL A 63 6.16 -0.52 0.09
C VAL A 63 6.79 -0.56 1.49
N CYS A 64 8.05 -0.99 1.61
CA CYS A 64 8.76 -1.04 2.88
C CYS A 64 8.85 0.34 3.55
N ARG A 65 9.15 1.40 2.79
CA ARG A 65 9.19 2.78 3.33
C ARG A 65 7.84 3.20 3.90
N LEU A 66 6.74 2.89 3.21
CA LEU A 66 5.39 3.19 3.68
C LEU A 66 5.04 2.43 4.97
N ILE A 67 5.36 1.13 5.03
CA ILE A 67 5.19 0.30 6.24
C ILE A 67 5.95 0.92 7.40
N LYS A 68 7.24 1.25 7.20
CA LYS A 68 8.13 1.73 8.26
C LYS A 68 7.90 3.20 8.67
N ALA A 69 7.28 4.00 7.81
CA ALA A 69 6.89 5.37 8.13
C ALA A 69 5.58 5.45 8.91
N ASN A 70 4.63 4.53 8.65
CA ASN A 70 3.36 4.49 9.36
C ASN A 70 3.58 4.03 10.82
N PRO A 71 3.24 4.87 11.81
CA PRO A 71 3.41 4.54 13.23
C PRO A 71 2.70 3.28 13.68
N GLU A 72 1.60 2.87 13.02
CA GLU A 72 0.84 1.67 13.36
C GLU A 72 1.47 0.39 12.81
N THR A 73 2.13 0.47 11.64
CA THR A 73 2.68 -0.69 10.94
C THR A 73 4.21 -0.78 10.95
N ARG A 74 4.93 0.28 11.37
CA ARG A 74 6.40 0.35 11.34
C ARG A 74 7.10 -0.79 12.07
N ASN A 75 6.40 -1.38 13.04
CA ASN A 75 6.89 -2.48 13.84
C ASN A 75 6.73 -3.85 13.16
N ILE A 76 5.96 -3.94 12.06
CA ILE A 76 5.84 -5.16 11.30
C ILE A 76 7.17 -5.43 10.60
N PRO A 77 7.85 -6.56 10.88
CA PRO A 77 9.12 -6.87 10.26
C PRO A 77 8.95 -7.17 8.76
N VAL A 78 9.91 -6.66 7.97
CA VAL A 78 9.96 -6.86 6.52
C VAL A 78 11.19 -7.69 6.16
N VAL A 79 10.99 -8.76 5.41
CA VAL A 79 12.04 -9.57 4.80
C VAL A 79 11.96 -9.42 3.30
N PHE A 80 13.04 -8.92 2.68
CA PHE A 80 13.08 -8.79 1.23
C PHE A 80 13.44 -10.09 0.52
N LEU A 81 12.79 -10.33 -0.63
CA LEU A 81 13.23 -11.26 -1.66
C LEU A 81 14.02 -10.50 -2.73
N THR A 82 15.27 -10.87 -2.98
CA THR A 82 16.17 -10.15 -3.88
C THR A 82 16.64 -11.03 -5.03
N GLY A 83 16.62 -10.55 -6.27
CA GLY A 83 17.21 -11.24 -7.42
C GLY A 83 18.74 -11.15 -7.44
N LYS A 84 19.42 -12.17 -8.01
CA LYS A 84 20.86 -12.11 -8.27
C LYS A 84 21.19 -10.94 -9.20
N GLY A 85 22.14 -10.12 -8.81
CA GLY A 85 22.59 -8.96 -9.61
C GLY A 85 21.85 -7.65 -9.35
N GLN A 86 20.86 -7.63 -8.46
CA GLN A 86 20.29 -6.37 -7.99
C GLN A 86 21.37 -5.61 -7.19
N ARG A 87 21.68 -4.39 -7.64
CA ARG A 87 22.60 -3.51 -6.92
C ARG A 87 21.89 -3.01 -5.67
N LEU A 88 22.03 -3.74 -4.56
CA LEU A 88 21.47 -3.37 -3.24
C LEU A 88 21.84 -1.94 -2.85
N ALA A 89 22.98 -1.43 -3.32
CA ALA A 89 23.41 -0.04 -3.09
C ALA A 89 22.45 1.03 -3.63
N LEU A 90 21.65 0.73 -4.65
CA LEU A 90 20.64 1.67 -5.17
C LEU A 90 19.41 1.79 -4.26
N PHE A 91 19.21 0.82 -3.40
CA PHE A 91 18.06 0.71 -2.49
C PHE A 91 18.43 0.92 -1.02
N SER A 92 19.65 1.41 -0.73
CA SER A 92 20.27 1.44 0.60
C SER A 92 19.33 1.93 1.72
N ARG A 93 18.62 3.04 1.53
CA ARG A 93 17.75 3.61 2.58
C ARG A 93 16.52 2.77 2.93
N ALA A 94 16.00 1.95 2.01
CA ALA A 94 14.88 1.07 2.30
C ALA A 94 15.35 -0.27 2.85
N ILE A 95 16.52 -0.73 2.39
CA ILE A 95 17.18 -1.95 2.87
C ILE A 95 17.60 -1.79 4.33
N ASP A 96 18.11 -0.63 4.73
CA ASP A 96 18.50 -0.33 6.12
C ASP A 96 17.34 -0.40 7.12
N ARG A 97 16.10 -0.39 6.64
CA ARG A 97 14.89 -0.48 7.48
C ARG A 97 14.27 -1.87 7.51
N ALA A 98 14.72 -2.81 6.66
CA ALA A 98 14.24 -4.18 6.67
C ALA A 98 15.05 -5.04 7.65
N GLU A 99 14.40 -6.05 8.22
CA GLU A 99 15.02 -6.93 9.23
C GLU A 99 15.90 -8.01 8.62
N ALA A 100 15.65 -8.42 7.37
CA ALA A 100 16.45 -9.40 6.66
C ALA A 100 16.20 -9.40 5.14
N TYR A 101 17.04 -10.15 4.40
CA TYR A 101 16.87 -10.44 2.97
C TYR A 101 17.19 -11.90 2.66
N VAL A 102 16.50 -12.42 1.63
CA VAL A 102 16.72 -13.75 1.08
C VAL A 102 16.92 -13.65 -0.43
N SER A 103 18.02 -14.20 -0.92
CA SER A 103 18.36 -14.14 -2.34
C SER A 103 17.57 -15.13 -3.18
N LYS A 104 17.06 -14.72 -4.35
CA LYS A 104 16.51 -15.60 -5.38
C LYS A 104 17.63 -16.22 -6.23
N PRO A 105 17.63 -17.50 -6.54
CA PRO A 105 16.75 -18.54 -6.00
C PRO A 105 17.13 -18.90 -4.57
N TRP A 106 16.15 -19.03 -3.70
CA TRP A 106 16.36 -19.43 -2.30
C TRP A 106 16.26 -20.95 -2.12
N GLN A 107 16.86 -21.42 -1.04
CA GLN A 107 16.59 -22.77 -0.54
C GLN A 107 15.43 -22.71 0.49
N PRO A 108 14.48 -23.67 0.47
CA PRO A 108 13.33 -23.66 1.40
C PRO A 108 13.74 -23.56 2.88
N ARG A 109 14.83 -24.24 3.25
CA ARG A 109 15.36 -24.19 4.63
C ARG A 109 15.89 -22.82 5.02
N GLU A 110 16.56 -22.13 4.10
CA GLU A 110 17.12 -20.79 4.31
C GLU A 110 16.00 -19.75 4.50
N LEU A 111 15.00 -19.76 3.61
CA LEU A 111 13.84 -18.90 3.71
C LEU A 111 13.14 -19.05 5.06
N LEU A 112 12.83 -20.31 5.45
CA LEU A 112 12.15 -20.61 6.71
C LEU A 112 12.98 -20.24 7.93
N ALA A 113 14.30 -20.50 7.91
CA ALA A 113 15.19 -20.13 9.01
C ALA A 113 15.24 -18.60 9.20
N THR A 114 15.31 -17.85 8.11
CA THR A 114 15.31 -16.38 8.14
C THR A 114 13.99 -15.84 8.70
N ILE A 115 12.85 -16.33 8.21
CA ILE A 115 11.53 -15.91 8.70
C ILE A 115 11.38 -16.21 10.19
N LYS A 116 11.71 -17.44 10.64
CA LYS A 116 11.62 -17.82 12.06
C LYS A 116 12.52 -16.95 12.95
N LYS A 117 13.75 -16.67 12.50
CA LYS A 117 14.69 -15.79 13.21
C LYS A 117 14.12 -14.39 13.39
N VAL A 118 13.56 -13.82 12.32
CA VAL A 118 12.96 -12.48 12.35
C VAL A 118 11.74 -12.44 13.27
N LEU A 119 10.85 -13.42 13.18
CA LEU A 119 9.67 -13.51 14.07
C LEU A 119 10.04 -13.64 15.54
N LEU A 120 11.09 -14.39 15.87
CA LEU A 120 11.58 -14.53 17.26
C LEU A 120 12.18 -13.24 17.80
N ASN A 121 12.83 -12.45 16.95
CA ASN A 121 13.46 -11.18 17.34
C ASN A 121 12.49 -10.00 17.37
N ALA A 122 11.27 -10.16 16.89
CA ALA A 122 10.23 -9.13 16.81
C ALA A 122 9.58 -8.80 18.16
N ASN A 123 10.34 -8.77 19.27
CA ASN A 123 9.91 -8.20 20.57
C ASN A 123 9.92 -6.67 20.47
N ILE A 124 8.84 -6.11 19.96
CA ILE A 124 8.81 -4.71 19.57
C ILE A 124 8.12 -3.87 20.64
N LYS A 125 8.88 -2.89 21.17
CA LYS A 125 8.32 -1.82 22.01
C LYS A 125 7.60 -0.82 21.13
N PHE A 126 6.32 -0.65 21.41
CA PHE A 126 5.47 0.38 20.78
C PHE A 126 5.90 1.75 21.31
N ASP A 127 6.46 2.59 20.45
CA ASP A 127 6.76 3.99 20.77
C ASP A 127 5.66 4.89 20.16
N ARG A 128 5.18 5.88 20.92
CA ARG A 128 4.13 6.80 20.46
C ARG A 128 4.62 7.56 19.24
N ALA A 129 3.81 7.59 18.20
CA ALA A 129 4.09 8.33 17.00
C ALA A 129 4.22 9.83 17.27
N SER A 130 5.30 10.44 16.78
CA SER A 130 5.46 11.88 16.77
C SER A 130 4.67 12.53 15.62
N ALA A 131 4.39 13.83 15.74
CA ALA A 131 3.79 14.60 14.64
C ALA A 131 4.63 14.56 13.36
N ASP A 132 5.97 14.51 13.49
CA ASP A 132 6.90 14.36 12.37
C ASP A 132 6.73 13.00 11.66
N ALA A 133 6.59 11.89 12.41
CA ALA A 133 6.39 10.55 11.83
C ALA A 133 5.09 10.48 11.02
N TRP A 134 4.00 11.02 11.53
CA TRP A 134 2.74 11.08 10.80
C TRP A 134 2.82 12.00 9.56
N THR A 135 3.56 13.11 9.67
CA THR A 135 3.80 14.01 8.54
C THR A 135 4.63 13.32 7.46
N GLU A 136 5.71 12.61 7.82
CA GLU A 136 6.52 11.81 6.88
C GLU A 136 5.67 10.75 6.16
N TYR A 137 4.84 10.02 6.92
CA TYR A 137 3.93 9.03 6.34
C TYR A 137 2.95 9.64 5.34
N GLY A 138 2.33 10.78 5.68
CA GLY A 138 1.45 11.50 4.77
C GLY A 138 2.17 11.96 3.48
N MET A 139 3.41 12.41 3.58
CA MET A 139 4.23 12.82 2.43
C MET A 139 4.64 11.64 1.53
N LEU A 140 4.94 10.48 2.11
CA LEU A 140 5.25 9.26 1.36
C LEU A 140 4.06 8.75 0.55
N ASN A 141 2.85 8.79 1.12
CA ASN A 141 1.63 8.48 0.36
C ASN A 141 1.44 9.43 -0.82
N LEU A 142 1.78 10.72 -0.68
CA LEU A 142 1.73 11.67 -1.80
C LEU A 142 2.72 11.33 -2.92
N SER A 143 3.95 10.98 -2.59
CA SER A 143 4.95 10.59 -3.60
C SER A 143 4.53 9.32 -4.34
N THR A 144 3.85 8.40 -3.67
CA THR A 144 3.25 7.21 -4.27
C THR A 144 2.18 7.58 -5.29
N ILE A 145 1.31 8.53 -4.95
CA ILE A 145 0.26 9.00 -5.86
C ILE A 145 0.88 9.62 -7.13
N GLU A 146 1.95 10.40 -7.00
CA GLU A 146 2.65 11.02 -8.12
C GLU A 146 3.19 9.96 -9.11
N LEU A 147 3.70 8.82 -8.61
CA LEU A 147 4.12 7.68 -9.45
C LEU A 147 2.96 7.11 -10.28
N TYR A 148 1.79 6.92 -9.68
CA TYR A 148 0.61 6.44 -10.41
C TYR A 148 0.06 7.46 -11.41
N GLN A 149 0.21 8.75 -11.15
CA GLN A 149 -0.27 9.81 -12.03
C GLN A 149 0.57 9.96 -13.30
N SER A 150 1.80 9.47 -13.33
CA SER A 150 2.68 9.51 -14.51
C SER A 150 2.22 8.60 -15.65
N SER A 151 1.34 7.61 -15.38
CA SER A 151 0.79 6.68 -16.37
C SER A 151 -0.74 6.77 -16.44
N ALA A 152 -1.28 7.04 -17.64
CA ALA A 152 -2.72 7.06 -17.86
C ALA A 152 -3.37 5.68 -17.61
N GLU A 153 -2.64 4.60 -17.94
CA GLU A 153 -3.09 3.23 -17.72
C GLU A 153 -3.15 2.89 -16.23
N ALA A 154 -2.10 3.23 -15.46
CA ALA A 154 -2.06 3.05 -14.02
C ALA A 154 -3.18 3.86 -13.34
N TRP A 155 -3.41 5.09 -13.78
CA TRP A 155 -4.50 5.92 -13.27
C TRP A 155 -5.86 5.27 -13.48
N THR A 156 -6.12 4.71 -14.66
CA THR A 156 -7.40 4.05 -14.97
C THR A 156 -7.59 2.77 -14.15
N LYS A 157 -6.53 1.97 -14.01
CA LYS A 157 -6.56 0.68 -13.30
C LYS A 157 -6.68 0.83 -11.78
N TYR A 158 -6.02 1.84 -11.20
CA TYR A 158 -5.86 1.99 -9.74
C TYR A 158 -6.54 3.24 -9.17
N SER A 159 -7.53 3.78 -9.87
CA SER A 159 -8.19 5.03 -9.45
C SER A 159 -8.77 5.00 -8.04
N ALA A 160 -9.40 3.88 -7.65
CA ALA A 160 -9.94 3.71 -6.31
C ALA A 160 -8.83 3.69 -5.24
N GLN A 161 -7.72 2.98 -5.51
CA GLN A 161 -6.56 2.91 -4.62
C GLN A 161 -5.87 4.28 -4.50
N ILE A 162 -5.75 5.02 -5.60
CA ILE A 162 -5.21 6.38 -5.59
C ILE A 162 -6.05 7.30 -4.69
N ILE A 163 -7.37 7.20 -4.77
CA ILE A 163 -8.24 7.98 -3.87
C ILE A 163 -8.05 7.55 -2.42
N LYS A 164 -7.97 6.25 -2.14
CA LYS A 164 -7.66 5.74 -0.79
C LYS A 164 -6.33 6.29 -0.27
N LEU A 165 -5.28 6.38 -1.10
CA LEU A 165 -3.99 6.97 -0.73
C LEU A 165 -4.11 8.47 -0.39
N TYR A 166 -4.98 9.23 -1.09
CA TYR A 166 -5.27 10.62 -0.68
C TYR A 166 -5.93 10.66 0.69
N ASP A 167 -6.90 9.79 0.95
CA ASP A 167 -7.60 9.76 2.24
C ASP A 167 -6.65 9.35 3.38
N THR A 168 -5.81 8.34 3.16
CA THR A 168 -4.76 7.93 4.11
C THR A 168 -3.75 9.07 4.37
N SER A 169 -3.34 9.79 3.33
CA SER A 169 -2.45 10.95 3.47
C SER A 169 -3.09 12.07 4.29
N LEU A 170 -4.37 12.38 4.04
CA LEU A 170 -5.12 13.37 4.82
C LEU A 170 -5.24 12.96 6.29
N ALA A 171 -5.65 11.72 6.57
CA ALA A 171 -5.75 11.19 7.92
C ALA A 171 -4.41 11.27 8.68
N ALA A 172 -3.29 10.97 8.00
CA ALA A 172 -1.96 11.10 8.59
C ALA A 172 -1.63 12.56 8.99
N PHE A 173 -1.93 13.54 8.13
CA PHE A 173 -1.73 14.94 8.48
C PHE A 173 -2.66 15.42 9.59
N GLU A 174 -3.89 14.92 9.65
CA GLU A 174 -4.82 15.20 10.75
C GLU A 174 -4.32 14.63 12.08
N GLN A 175 -3.77 13.41 12.08
CA GLN A 175 -3.11 12.84 13.27
C GLN A 175 -1.90 13.66 13.71
N ALA A 176 -1.05 14.09 12.77
CA ALA A 176 0.08 14.97 13.07
C ALA A 176 -0.38 16.27 13.75
N LEU A 177 -1.46 16.88 13.23
CA LEU A 177 -2.04 18.12 13.76
C LEU A 177 -2.79 17.92 15.09
N ALA A 178 -3.32 16.73 15.35
CA ALA A 178 -3.89 16.39 16.65
C ALA A 178 -2.80 16.33 17.74
N ILE A 179 -1.58 15.86 17.39
CA ILE A 179 -0.43 15.83 18.30
C ILE A 179 0.18 17.23 18.45
N GLN A 180 0.37 17.93 17.34
CA GLN A 180 0.96 19.29 17.29
C GLN A 180 0.19 20.21 16.34
N PRO A 181 -0.80 20.98 16.84
CA PRO A 181 -1.68 21.83 16.01
C PRO A 181 -0.94 22.86 15.15
N THR A 182 0.23 23.32 15.60
CA THR A 182 1.06 24.32 14.91
C THR A 182 2.06 23.73 13.92
N HIS A 183 2.03 22.42 13.67
CA HIS A 183 2.99 21.75 12.78
C HIS A 183 2.88 22.27 11.34
N SER A 184 3.85 23.09 10.92
CA SER A 184 3.78 23.86 9.67
C SER A 184 3.69 22.99 8.42
N ASN A 185 4.49 21.91 8.35
CA ASN A 185 4.50 20.99 7.22
C ASN A 185 3.19 20.21 7.12
N ALA A 186 2.66 19.70 8.23
CA ALA A 186 1.38 18.99 8.25
C ALA A 186 0.25 19.89 7.73
N ASN A 187 0.15 21.13 8.19
CA ASN A 187 -0.84 22.11 7.71
C ASN A 187 -0.69 22.40 6.21
N LYS A 188 0.55 22.64 5.75
CA LYS A 188 0.85 22.94 4.34
C LYS A 188 0.44 21.78 3.43
N TYR A 189 0.85 20.57 3.77
CA TYR A 189 0.61 19.40 2.93
C TYR A 189 -0.84 18.93 3.00
N ARG A 190 -1.52 18.98 4.15
CA ARG A 190 -2.95 18.73 4.24
C ARG A 190 -3.74 19.56 3.24
N ASN A 191 -3.51 20.88 3.23
CA ASN A 191 -4.21 21.79 2.32
C ASN A 191 -3.89 21.50 0.84
N LYS A 192 -2.62 21.16 0.52
CA LYS A 192 -2.20 20.73 -0.83
C LYS A 192 -2.97 19.48 -1.26
N VAL A 193 -3.04 18.47 -0.40
CA VAL A 193 -3.69 17.19 -0.68
C VAL A 193 -5.18 17.37 -0.90
N GLN A 194 -5.88 18.10 -0.04
CA GLN A 194 -7.32 18.35 -0.20
C GLN A 194 -7.64 18.98 -1.57
N LYS A 195 -6.83 19.94 -2.01
CA LYS A 195 -6.99 20.58 -3.31
C LYS A 195 -6.77 19.60 -4.47
N ILE A 196 -5.69 18.82 -4.43
CA ILE A 196 -5.34 17.86 -5.50
C ILE A 196 -6.37 16.72 -5.53
N ARG A 197 -6.77 16.19 -4.38
CA ARG A 197 -7.82 15.15 -4.27
C ARG A 197 -9.11 15.61 -4.94
N THR A 198 -9.57 16.84 -4.66
CA THR A 198 -10.78 17.40 -5.26
C THR A 198 -10.68 17.46 -6.79
N ILE A 199 -9.51 17.87 -7.33
CA ILE A 199 -9.27 17.92 -8.77
C ILE A 199 -9.28 16.49 -9.36
N SER A 200 -8.65 15.54 -8.69
CA SER A 200 -8.57 14.14 -9.11
C SER A 200 -9.95 13.47 -9.14
N LEU A 201 -10.77 13.72 -8.13
CA LEU A 201 -12.16 13.24 -8.08
C LEU A 201 -12.97 13.79 -9.27
N LYS A 202 -12.87 15.09 -9.58
CA LYS A 202 -13.54 15.68 -10.74
C LYS A 202 -13.10 15.08 -12.07
N LYS A 203 -11.81 14.74 -12.23
CA LYS A 203 -11.29 14.06 -13.42
C LYS A 203 -11.86 12.63 -13.57
N LEU A 204 -11.92 11.87 -12.47
CA LEU A 204 -12.51 10.53 -12.47
C LEU A 204 -13.99 10.58 -12.84
N GLN A 205 -14.73 11.52 -12.26
CA GLN A 205 -16.15 11.72 -12.59
C GLN A 205 -16.37 12.03 -14.07
N LYS A 206 -15.48 12.83 -14.68
CA LYS A 206 -15.59 13.16 -16.11
C LYS A 206 -15.29 11.98 -17.03
N ASN A 207 -14.32 11.14 -16.68
CA ASN A 207 -13.81 10.09 -17.57
C ASN A 207 -14.49 8.73 -17.39
N GLN A 208 -14.89 8.35 -16.16
CA GLN A 208 -15.55 7.06 -15.87
C GLN A 208 -16.51 7.17 -14.67
N PRO A 209 -17.53 8.01 -14.72
CA PRO A 209 -18.32 8.34 -13.55
C PRO A 209 -19.11 7.19 -12.94
N CYS A 210 -19.55 6.23 -13.76
CA CYS A 210 -20.40 5.13 -13.28
C CYS A 210 -19.61 3.89 -12.86
N LYS A 211 -18.44 3.62 -13.45
CA LYS A 211 -17.66 2.39 -13.16
C LYS A 211 -17.01 2.34 -11.78
N VAL A 212 -16.84 3.48 -11.13
CA VAL A 212 -16.23 3.60 -9.78
C VAL A 212 -17.23 4.03 -8.71
N CYS A 213 -18.51 4.03 -9.02
CA CYS A 213 -19.59 4.42 -8.12
C CYS A 213 -20.21 3.20 -7.44
N ASN A 214 -20.54 3.30 -6.15
CA ASN A 214 -21.23 2.25 -5.38
C ASN A 214 -22.56 1.80 -5.97
N TYR A 215 -23.21 2.64 -6.76
CA TYR A 215 -24.50 2.35 -7.37
C TYR A 215 -24.39 1.78 -8.78
N TYR A 216 -23.15 1.47 -9.26
CA TYR A 216 -22.92 0.89 -10.58
C TYR A 216 -23.04 -0.63 -10.54
N TYR A 217 -24.00 -1.21 -11.29
CA TYR A 217 -24.23 -2.65 -11.34
C TYR A 217 -23.42 -3.40 -12.40
N GLY A 218 -22.75 -2.71 -13.32
CA GLY A 218 -21.85 -3.31 -14.31
C GLY A 218 -22.49 -4.24 -15.33
N LYS A 219 -23.83 -4.26 -15.45
CA LYS A 219 -24.57 -5.08 -16.41
C LYS A 219 -24.99 -4.26 -17.61
N ASP A 220 -25.00 -4.89 -18.78
CA ASP A 220 -25.43 -4.27 -20.04
C ASP A 220 -26.82 -3.65 -19.91
N GLY A 221 -26.91 -2.36 -20.21
CA GLY A 221 -28.16 -1.60 -20.20
C GLY A 221 -28.57 -0.97 -18.87
N ILE A 222 -27.89 -1.29 -17.72
CA ILE A 222 -28.17 -0.67 -16.43
C ILE A 222 -26.89 -0.05 -15.89
N ASN A 223 -26.75 1.26 -16.04
CA ASN A 223 -25.53 1.97 -15.69
C ASN A 223 -25.48 2.44 -14.23
N CYS A 224 -26.63 2.66 -13.59
CA CYS A 224 -26.71 3.18 -12.23
C CYS A 224 -28.11 2.97 -11.63
N ALA A 225 -28.20 2.56 -10.36
CA ALA A 225 -29.48 2.42 -9.66
C ALA A 225 -30.21 3.76 -9.45
N VAL A 226 -29.46 4.85 -9.32
CA VAL A 226 -30.00 6.20 -9.11
C VAL A 226 -30.29 6.89 -10.45
N HIS A 227 -29.57 6.54 -11.52
CA HIS A 227 -29.73 7.09 -12.85
C HIS A 227 -29.81 5.99 -13.92
N PRO A 228 -30.90 5.20 -13.96
CA PRO A 228 -31.01 4.04 -14.84
C PRO A 228 -31.03 4.41 -16.34
N ALA A 229 -31.39 5.63 -16.70
CA ALA A 229 -31.38 6.13 -18.08
C ALA A 229 -30.02 6.57 -18.61
N GLY A 230 -28.93 6.36 -17.82
CA GLY A 230 -27.59 6.79 -18.17
C GLY A 230 -27.17 8.09 -17.49
N ARG A 231 -26.02 8.61 -17.90
CA ARG A 231 -25.32 9.72 -17.28
C ARG A 231 -26.04 11.05 -17.48
N PRO A 232 -26.35 11.82 -16.42
CA PRO A 232 -26.54 13.25 -16.60
C PRO A 232 -25.21 13.88 -17.03
N GLN A 233 -25.23 14.91 -17.84
CA GLN A 233 -24.04 15.69 -18.25
C GLN A 233 -23.34 16.37 -17.08
N GLU A 234 -24.02 16.47 -15.94
CA GLU A 234 -23.51 17.04 -14.69
C GLU A 234 -23.02 15.96 -13.73
N LEU A 235 -22.17 16.37 -12.77
CA LEU A 235 -21.64 15.51 -11.71
C LEU A 235 -22.77 14.84 -10.91
N CYS A 236 -22.75 13.52 -10.82
CA CYS A 236 -23.71 12.77 -10.02
C CYS A 236 -23.60 13.17 -8.55
N ARG A 237 -24.68 13.73 -7.96
CA ARG A 237 -24.73 14.17 -6.56
C ARG A 237 -24.67 13.02 -5.57
N ASP A 238 -25.07 11.82 -5.99
CA ASP A 238 -25.18 10.62 -5.14
C ASP A 238 -23.93 9.74 -5.23
N TRP A 239 -22.86 10.25 -5.83
CA TRP A 239 -21.65 9.49 -6.06
C TRP A 239 -20.89 9.22 -4.75
N LYS A 240 -20.76 7.93 -4.41
CA LYS A 240 -20.01 7.45 -3.26
C LYS A 240 -19.03 6.39 -3.73
N PHE A 241 -17.81 6.44 -3.22
CA PHE A 241 -16.83 5.37 -3.38
C PHE A 241 -17.15 4.21 -2.45
N ASN A 242 -16.92 3.01 -2.95
CA ASN A 242 -16.82 1.80 -2.14
C ASN A 242 -15.47 1.74 -1.45
#